data_5a5bef3f6fc01fca101cb1969fc0e805
#
_entry.id   5a5bef3f6fc01fca101cb1969fc0e805
#
_cell.length_a   1.000
_cell.length_b   1.000
_cell.length_c   1.000
_cell.angle_alpha   90.00
_cell.angle_beta   90.00
_cell.angle_gamma   90.00
#
_symmetry.space_group_name_H-M   'P 1'
#
loop_
_entity.id
_entity.type
_entity.pdbx_description
1 polymer ?
#
loop_
_entity_poly.entity_id
_entity_poly.type
_entity_poly.pdbx_seq_one_letter_code
_entity_poly.pdbx_strand_id
1 'polypeptide(L)'
;MNFGFLIDKSEVKCQSFSIIPNENFDEYISWFYHNMEVSNGWIYPPFKALKHNDEEFKKFKKSAPLVRSNFYSLPCTHILQTQNFTDEHKRFLILGYGLLQGLYLNPQNYMYLGKTPYTPSTLNGLVLGKDDRVKGLEAINKFYIDANNVHEISQMQACIHWFLIAQTLDFEWEIFDAHYKVLDGLYRLLVHKIGKDKVENLNNDKYVKHAQRFIVLAKYFNLEIPNWADNTKTGNDNIAFIRNELVHEAKYAGQPIGYNYPNENFKLQFKAFNLKLICAFLGINTPYLQAPANNRMLWCWNIQ
;
A
#
# COMPACT_ATOMS: atom_id res chain seq x y z
N MET A 1 -13.96 1.20 15.42
CA MET A 1 -12.48 1.26 15.63
C MET A 1 -11.98 2.60 15.15
N ASN A 2 -11.32 3.34 16.02
CA ASN A 2 -10.75 4.64 15.66
C ASN A 2 -9.49 4.44 14.80
N PHE A 3 -9.30 5.31 13.82
CA PHE A 3 -8.13 5.28 12.94
C PHE A 3 -7.80 6.66 12.36
N GLY A 4 -6.62 6.82 11.79
CA GLY A 4 -6.18 8.05 11.11
C GLY A 4 -4.88 7.81 10.34
N PHE A 5 -4.35 8.82 9.72
CA PHE A 5 -4.78 10.22 9.70
C PHE A 5 -5.37 10.54 8.33
N LEU A 6 -6.53 11.17 8.28
CA LEU A 6 -7.19 11.57 7.04
C LEU A 6 -7.81 12.97 7.22
N ILE A 7 -7.50 13.90 6.32
CA ILE A 7 -7.97 15.29 6.38
C ILE A 7 -9.34 15.50 5.71
N ASP A 8 -9.83 14.53 4.94
CA ASP A 8 -11.13 14.58 4.28
C ASP A 8 -12.25 14.24 5.29
N LYS A 9 -13.13 15.18 5.61
CA LYS A 9 -14.25 15.01 6.55
C LYS A 9 -15.44 14.22 5.97
N SER A 10 -15.31 13.68 4.76
CA SER A 10 -16.42 12.98 4.11
C SER A 10 -16.74 11.63 4.77
N GLU A 11 -18.03 11.38 4.92
CA GLU A 11 -18.55 10.09 5.36
C GLU A 11 -18.58 9.11 4.18
N VAL A 12 -18.27 7.83 4.48
CA VAL A 12 -18.38 6.71 3.53
C VAL A 12 -19.33 5.68 4.11
N LYS A 13 -20.39 5.35 3.36
CA LYS A 13 -21.40 4.36 3.75
C LYS A 13 -21.34 3.15 2.84
N CYS A 14 -21.03 2.00 3.43
CA CYS A 14 -21.08 0.68 2.81
C CYS A 14 -22.28 -0.11 3.35
N GLN A 15 -22.58 -1.27 2.77
CA GLN A 15 -23.75 -2.08 3.16
C GLN A 15 -23.70 -2.56 4.62
N SER A 16 -22.51 -2.94 5.11
CA SER A 16 -22.33 -3.59 6.42
C SER A 16 -21.48 -2.77 7.42
N PHE A 17 -20.96 -1.64 6.98
CA PHE A 17 -20.15 -0.74 7.82
C PHE A 17 -20.17 0.69 7.30
N SER A 18 -19.72 1.62 8.14
CA SER A 18 -19.50 3.01 7.73
C SER A 18 -18.18 3.54 8.27
N ILE A 19 -17.63 4.52 7.56
CA ILE A 19 -16.48 5.31 7.99
C ILE A 19 -17.00 6.73 8.18
N ILE A 20 -16.89 7.23 9.39
CA ILE A 20 -17.37 8.57 9.77
C ILE A 20 -16.25 9.39 10.39
N PRO A 21 -16.27 10.72 10.25
CA PRO A 21 -15.39 11.58 11.01
C PRO A 21 -15.58 11.39 12.53
N ASN A 22 -14.48 11.51 13.27
CA ASN A 22 -14.53 11.54 14.72
C ASN A 22 -15.24 12.85 15.19
N GLU A 23 -15.91 12.83 16.34
CA GLU A 23 -16.56 14.01 16.91
C GLU A 23 -15.58 15.19 17.11
N ASN A 24 -14.33 14.90 17.44
CA ASN A 24 -13.27 15.89 17.63
C ASN A 24 -12.45 16.15 16.37
N PHE A 25 -12.98 15.86 15.18
CA PHE A 25 -12.23 15.96 13.91
C PHE A 25 -11.55 17.32 13.72
N ASP A 26 -12.28 18.42 13.89
CA ASP A 26 -11.75 19.78 13.64
C ASP A 26 -10.66 20.16 14.66
N GLU A 27 -10.78 19.70 15.92
CA GLU A 27 -9.76 19.87 16.94
C GLU A 27 -8.49 19.07 16.60
N TYR A 28 -8.64 17.83 16.10
CA TYR A 28 -7.50 17.00 15.68
C TYR A 28 -6.77 17.58 14.49
N ILE A 29 -7.48 18.16 13.52
CA ILE A 29 -6.87 18.83 12.37
C ILE A 29 -6.14 20.10 12.84
N SER A 30 -6.74 20.90 13.73
CA SER A 30 -6.08 22.08 14.29
C SER A 30 -4.81 21.71 15.05
N TRP A 31 -4.89 20.70 15.93
CA TRP A 31 -3.74 20.20 16.67
C TRP A 31 -2.62 19.72 15.73
N PHE A 32 -2.96 18.99 14.68
CA PHE A 32 -2.02 18.48 13.70
C PHE A 32 -1.19 19.61 13.07
N TYR A 33 -1.84 20.65 12.56
CA TYR A 33 -1.13 21.76 11.90
C TYR A 33 -0.28 22.60 12.87
N HIS A 34 -0.59 22.60 14.17
CA HIS A 34 0.19 23.29 15.17
C HIS A 34 1.40 22.50 15.67
N ASN A 35 1.35 21.18 15.65
CA ASN A 35 2.30 20.34 16.35
C ASN A 35 3.16 19.45 15.43
N MET A 36 2.78 19.29 14.17
CA MET A 36 3.49 18.40 13.25
C MET A 36 4.25 19.17 12.19
N GLU A 37 5.42 18.66 11.85
CA GLU A 37 6.21 19.16 10.72
C GLU A 37 5.60 18.64 9.42
N VAL A 38 5.08 19.55 8.59
CA VAL A 38 4.42 19.22 7.33
C VAL A 38 5.05 19.95 6.15
N SER A 39 5.25 19.26 5.06
CA SER A 39 5.74 19.84 3.80
C SER A 39 5.26 19.03 2.61
N ASN A 40 4.78 19.71 1.57
CA ASN A 40 4.40 19.12 0.29
C ASN A 40 3.48 17.89 0.38
N GLY A 41 2.52 17.90 1.31
CA GLY A 41 1.59 16.79 1.50
C GLY A 41 2.13 15.64 2.36
N TRP A 42 3.30 15.81 2.98
CA TRP A 42 3.93 14.84 3.86
C TRP A 42 4.04 15.35 5.29
N ILE A 43 3.95 14.43 6.22
CA ILE A 43 4.22 14.60 7.65
C ILE A 43 5.57 13.99 7.94
N TYR A 44 6.41 14.74 8.62
CA TYR A 44 7.74 14.29 9.05
C TYR A 44 7.74 14.01 10.55
N PRO A 45 8.62 13.12 11.02
CA PRO A 45 8.84 12.96 12.46
C PRO A 45 9.13 14.32 13.10
N PRO A 46 8.49 14.66 14.22
CA PRO A 46 8.67 15.96 14.84
C PRO A 46 10.12 16.18 15.27
N PHE A 47 10.66 17.33 14.95
CA PHE A 47 12.02 17.70 15.30
C PHE A 47 12.25 17.81 16.81
N LYS A 48 11.18 18.15 17.56
CA LYS A 48 11.19 18.21 19.02
C LYS A 48 10.22 17.20 19.58
N ALA A 49 10.66 16.41 20.57
CA ALA A 49 9.74 15.60 21.35
C ALA A 49 8.70 16.53 22.02
N LEU A 50 7.41 16.28 21.78
CA LEU A 50 6.34 16.96 22.49
C LEU A 50 6.48 16.64 23.98
N LYS A 51 6.55 17.67 24.82
CA LYS A 51 6.70 17.48 26.26
C LYS A 51 5.43 16.84 26.83
N HIS A 52 5.58 15.79 27.64
CA HIS A 52 4.48 15.09 28.31
C HIS A 52 3.58 15.98 29.20
N ASN A 53 4.02 17.20 29.50
CA ASN A 53 3.33 18.15 30.36
C ASN A 53 2.54 19.22 29.60
N ASP A 54 2.47 19.15 28.28
CA ASP A 54 1.65 20.06 27.50
C ASP A 54 0.17 19.78 27.78
N GLU A 55 -0.58 20.82 28.12
CA GLU A 55 -2.04 20.69 28.43
C GLU A 55 -2.82 20.25 27.20
N GLU A 56 -2.43 20.66 25.99
CA GLU A 56 -3.01 20.18 24.74
C GLU A 56 -2.76 18.68 24.55
N PHE A 57 -1.54 18.22 24.83
CA PHE A 57 -1.20 16.81 24.74
C PHE A 57 -2.01 15.96 25.75
N LYS A 58 -2.21 16.47 26.96
CA LYS A 58 -3.05 15.80 27.97
C LYS A 58 -4.51 15.68 27.51
N LYS A 59 -5.03 16.70 26.83
CA LYS A 59 -6.39 16.70 26.27
C LYS A 59 -6.58 15.57 25.25
N PHE A 60 -5.59 15.29 24.42
CA PHE A 60 -5.62 14.25 23.38
C PHE A 60 -5.01 12.91 23.81
N LYS A 61 -4.60 12.76 25.06
CA LYS A 61 -3.89 11.59 25.59
C LYS A 61 -4.55 10.24 25.30
N LYS A 62 -5.87 10.19 25.13
CA LYS A 62 -6.61 8.96 24.77
C LYS A 62 -6.51 8.61 23.29
N SER A 63 -6.20 9.56 22.42
CA SER A 63 -6.24 9.43 20.96
C SER A 63 -4.92 9.73 20.25
N ALA A 64 -3.99 10.45 20.88
CA ALA A 64 -2.69 10.79 20.34
C ALA A 64 -1.60 10.49 21.39
N PRO A 65 -1.11 9.26 21.49
CA PRO A 65 -0.08 8.92 22.44
C PRO A 65 1.30 9.38 21.97
N LEU A 66 2.17 9.58 22.95
CA LEU A 66 3.62 9.63 22.94
C LEU A 66 4.31 10.00 21.64
N VAL A 67 4.72 11.24 21.52
CA VAL A 67 5.71 11.63 20.52
C VAL A 67 7.11 11.57 21.16
N ARG A 68 7.92 10.62 20.71
CA ARG A 68 9.37 10.60 20.92
C ARG A 68 10.04 11.03 19.63
N SER A 69 11.30 11.47 19.69
CA SER A 69 12.01 11.98 18.50
C SER A 69 12.00 11.07 17.26
N ASN A 70 11.82 9.78 17.42
CA ASN A 70 11.80 8.80 16.33
C ASN A 70 10.46 8.00 16.25
N PHE A 71 9.52 8.25 17.15
CA PHE A 71 8.23 7.60 17.20
C PHE A 71 7.19 8.68 17.43
N TYR A 72 6.20 8.74 16.57
CA TYR A 72 5.09 9.65 16.72
C TYR A 72 3.79 8.96 16.33
N SER A 73 2.69 9.43 16.85
CA SER A 73 1.38 9.00 16.40
C SER A 73 0.56 10.19 15.96
N LEU A 74 -0.37 9.94 15.10
CA LEU A 74 -1.30 10.93 14.59
C LEU A 74 -2.67 10.74 15.25
N PRO A 75 -3.45 11.82 15.38
CA PRO A 75 -4.81 11.72 15.88
C PRO A 75 -5.67 10.80 15.03
N CYS A 76 -6.58 10.07 15.66
CA CYS A 76 -7.57 9.24 14.98
C CYS A 76 -8.72 10.09 14.50
N THR A 77 -8.62 10.61 13.27
CA THR A 77 -9.59 11.52 12.67
C THR A 77 -10.90 10.85 12.28
N HIS A 78 -10.94 9.53 12.19
CA HIS A 78 -12.11 8.76 11.72
C HIS A 78 -12.40 7.54 12.59
N ILE A 79 -13.62 7.04 12.44
CA ILE A 79 -14.12 5.84 13.11
C ILE A 79 -14.70 4.90 12.05
N LEU A 80 -14.24 3.65 12.02
CA LEU A 80 -14.90 2.56 11.31
C LEU A 80 -15.96 1.96 12.27
N GLN A 81 -17.22 2.10 11.89
CA GLN A 81 -18.38 1.59 12.63
C GLN A 81 -18.95 0.37 11.96
N THR A 82 -19.18 -0.68 12.72
CA THR A 82 -19.81 -1.92 12.31
C THR A 82 -20.31 -2.67 13.55
N GLN A 83 -21.31 -3.52 13.40
CA GLN A 83 -21.87 -4.29 14.51
C GLN A 83 -21.18 -5.65 14.72
N ASN A 84 -20.67 -6.28 13.66
CA ASN A 84 -20.35 -7.72 13.68
C ASN A 84 -18.94 -8.08 13.22
N PHE A 85 -18.05 -7.10 12.96
CA PHE A 85 -16.69 -7.43 12.45
C PHE A 85 -15.70 -7.59 13.61
N THR A 86 -14.81 -8.58 13.45
CA THR A 86 -13.65 -8.74 14.34
C THR A 86 -12.68 -7.55 14.21
N ASP A 87 -11.78 -7.39 15.14
CA ASP A 87 -10.78 -6.32 15.07
C ASP A 87 -9.79 -6.53 13.92
N GLU A 88 -9.48 -7.77 13.55
CA GLU A 88 -8.68 -8.11 12.37
C GLU A 88 -9.37 -7.65 11.10
N HIS A 89 -10.67 -7.90 10.95
CA HIS A 89 -11.46 -7.46 9.81
C HIS A 89 -11.48 -5.95 9.69
N LYS A 90 -11.71 -5.24 10.80
CA LYS A 90 -11.67 -3.77 10.84
C LYS A 90 -10.30 -3.23 10.43
N ARG A 91 -9.20 -3.82 10.92
CA ARG A 91 -7.83 -3.44 10.53
C ARG A 91 -7.55 -3.66 9.05
N PHE A 92 -8.01 -4.77 8.50
CA PHE A 92 -7.89 -5.06 7.07
C PHE A 92 -8.63 -4.01 6.22
N LEU A 93 -9.86 -3.64 6.61
CA LEU A 93 -10.64 -2.60 5.92
C LEU A 93 -10.00 -1.21 6.03
N ILE A 94 -9.45 -0.85 7.20
CA ILE A 94 -8.73 0.43 7.38
C ILE A 94 -7.50 0.48 6.45
N LEU A 95 -6.72 -0.58 6.39
CA LEU A 95 -5.56 -0.67 5.50
C LEU A 95 -5.98 -0.62 4.03
N GLY A 96 -7.05 -1.33 3.67
CA GLY A 96 -7.63 -1.31 2.33
C GLY A 96 -8.17 0.07 1.95
N TYR A 97 -8.79 0.78 2.90
CA TYR A 97 -9.21 2.16 2.67
C TYR A 97 -8.01 3.09 2.44
N GLY A 98 -6.94 2.87 3.19
CA GLY A 98 -5.66 3.54 2.95
C GLY A 98 -5.13 3.30 1.53
N LEU A 99 -5.19 2.06 1.04
CA LEU A 99 -4.83 1.74 -0.34
C LEU A 99 -5.66 2.52 -1.35
N LEU A 100 -6.99 2.57 -1.19
CA LEU A 100 -7.89 3.31 -2.09
C LEU A 100 -7.68 4.83 -2.02
N GLN A 101 -7.33 5.34 -0.86
CA GLN A 101 -7.02 6.76 -0.66
C GLN A 101 -5.58 7.14 -1.07
N GLY A 102 -4.71 6.15 -1.30
CA GLY A 102 -3.28 6.39 -1.49
C GLY A 102 -2.61 6.99 -0.25
N LEU A 103 -3.02 6.54 0.94
CA LEU A 103 -2.53 6.95 2.25
C LEU A 103 -2.21 5.72 3.10
N TYR A 104 -1.34 5.90 4.09
CA TYR A 104 -1.08 4.86 5.07
C TYR A 104 -1.92 5.11 6.33
N LEU A 105 -3.15 4.58 6.34
CA LEU A 105 -4.09 4.73 7.45
C LEU A 105 -3.87 3.63 8.49
N ASN A 106 -3.87 4.01 9.74
CA ASN A 106 -3.59 3.13 10.86
C ASN A 106 -4.64 3.21 11.96
N PRO A 107 -4.93 2.08 12.62
CA PRO A 107 -5.80 2.09 13.79
C PRO A 107 -5.15 2.82 14.97
N GLN A 108 -5.96 3.15 15.95
CA GLN A 108 -5.54 3.81 17.19
C GLN A 108 -4.33 3.11 17.83
N ASN A 109 -3.42 3.89 18.39
CA ASN A 109 -2.17 3.46 19.02
C ASN A 109 -1.07 2.93 18.08
N TYR A 110 -1.24 3.07 16.77
CA TYR A 110 -0.16 2.78 15.85
C TYR A 110 0.88 3.90 15.85
N MET A 111 2.15 3.55 15.89
CA MET A 111 3.26 4.51 15.89
C MET A 111 3.99 4.52 14.55
N TYR A 112 4.24 5.71 14.04
CA TYR A 112 5.03 5.95 12.82
C TYR A 112 6.51 6.11 13.18
N LEU A 113 7.38 5.61 12.30
CA LEU A 113 8.84 5.73 12.43
C LEU A 113 9.46 6.70 11.43
N GLY A 114 8.79 6.96 10.34
CA GLY A 114 9.27 7.78 9.24
C GLY A 114 8.23 8.79 8.78
N LYS A 115 8.48 9.40 7.63
CA LYS A 115 7.51 10.28 7.00
C LYS A 115 6.27 9.50 6.54
N THR A 116 5.11 10.14 6.62
CA THR A 116 3.85 9.60 6.10
C THR A 116 3.07 10.69 5.35
N PRO A 117 2.37 10.39 4.25
CA PRO A 117 1.59 11.38 3.55
C PRO A 117 0.26 11.65 4.25
N TYR A 118 -0.27 12.87 4.07
CA TYR A 118 -1.62 13.23 4.49
C TYR A 118 -2.50 13.71 3.33
N THR A 119 -1.91 13.93 2.15
CA THR A 119 -2.68 14.29 0.95
C THR A 119 -3.11 13.01 0.22
N PRO A 120 -4.41 12.82 -0.04
CA PRO A 120 -4.91 11.66 -0.78
C PRO A 120 -4.21 11.47 -2.12
N SER A 121 -4.12 10.21 -2.56
CA SER A 121 -3.46 9.75 -3.80
C SER A 121 -1.93 9.90 -3.84
N THR A 122 -1.29 10.25 -2.74
CA THR A 122 0.18 10.40 -2.71
C THR A 122 0.90 9.05 -2.90
N LEU A 123 0.40 7.97 -2.28
CA LEU A 123 1.09 6.67 -2.30
C LEU A 123 0.73 5.77 -3.49
N ASN A 124 -0.28 6.12 -4.27
CA ASN A 124 -0.68 5.32 -5.43
C ASN A 124 -1.02 6.20 -6.64
N GLY A 125 -1.20 5.58 -7.81
CA GLY A 125 -1.70 6.23 -9.01
C GLY A 125 -3.19 5.97 -9.28
N LEU A 126 -3.90 5.34 -8.33
CA LEU A 126 -5.32 5.01 -8.43
C LEU A 126 -6.15 6.13 -7.80
N VAL A 127 -6.53 7.11 -8.61
CA VAL A 127 -7.42 8.19 -8.19
C VAL A 127 -8.86 7.76 -8.40
N LEU A 128 -9.63 7.67 -7.32
CA LEU A 128 -11.03 7.22 -7.34
C LEU A 128 -11.97 8.33 -6.88
N GLY A 129 -13.12 8.44 -7.56
CA GLY A 129 -14.24 9.24 -7.09
C GLY A 129 -14.83 8.70 -5.77
N LYS A 130 -15.74 9.48 -5.14
CA LYS A 130 -16.34 9.09 -3.86
C LYS A 130 -17.09 7.78 -3.95
N ASP A 131 -17.93 7.61 -4.97
CA ASP A 131 -18.75 6.41 -5.17
C ASP A 131 -17.90 5.19 -5.53
N ASP A 132 -16.83 5.38 -6.29
CA ASP A 132 -15.91 4.30 -6.63
C ASP A 132 -15.09 3.85 -5.42
N ARG A 133 -14.78 4.75 -4.47
CA ARG A 133 -14.18 4.37 -3.19
C ARG A 133 -15.10 3.45 -2.37
N VAL A 134 -16.42 3.68 -2.40
CA VAL A 134 -17.41 2.80 -1.77
C VAL A 134 -17.37 1.41 -2.43
N LYS A 135 -17.45 1.35 -3.76
CA LYS A 135 -17.35 0.07 -4.50
C LYS A 135 -16.04 -0.66 -4.21
N GLY A 136 -14.91 0.07 -4.15
CA GLY A 136 -13.62 -0.51 -3.81
C GLY A 136 -13.59 -1.08 -2.39
N LEU A 137 -14.18 -0.40 -1.41
CA LEU A 137 -14.32 -0.90 -0.04
C LEU A 137 -15.21 -2.14 0.05
N GLU A 138 -16.31 -2.19 -0.71
CA GLU A 138 -17.16 -3.38 -0.78
C GLU A 138 -16.41 -4.57 -1.41
N ALA A 139 -15.60 -4.34 -2.45
CA ALA A 139 -14.75 -5.38 -3.02
C ALA A 139 -13.71 -5.91 -2.02
N ILE A 140 -13.06 -5.03 -1.26
CA ILE A 140 -12.12 -5.39 -0.19
C ILE A 140 -12.82 -6.17 0.92
N ASN A 141 -14.01 -5.74 1.33
CA ASN A 141 -14.83 -6.44 2.31
C ASN A 141 -15.22 -7.85 1.82
N LYS A 142 -15.65 -7.94 0.56
CA LYS A 142 -15.96 -9.22 -0.08
C LYS A 142 -14.74 -10.14 -0.10
N PHE A 143 -13.56 -9.65 -0.49
CA PHE A 143 -12.33 -10.44 -0.46
C PHE A 143 -12.07 -11.03 0.95
N TYR A 144 -12.25 -10.23 2.01
CA TYR A 144 -12.06 -10.70 3.38
C TYR A 144 -13.05 -11.82 3.77
N ILE A 145 -14.33 -11.66 3.37
CA ILE A 145 -15.37 -12.62 3.69
C ILE A 145 -15.21 -13.92 2.89
N ASP A 146 -14.83 -13.81 1.62
CA ASP A 146 -14.70 -14.94 0.69
C ASP A 146 -13.34 -15.67 0.84
N ALA A 147 -12.40 -15.15 1.61
CA ALA A 147 -11.09 -15.76 1.79
C ALA A 147 -11.23 -17.17 2.40
N ASN A 148 -10.56 -18.13 1.77
CA ASN A 148 -10.67 -19.55 2.17
C ASN A 148 -10.03 -19.83 3.54
N ASN A 149 -9.09 -18.97 3.95
CA ASN A 149 -8.39 -19.13 5.22
C ASN A 149 -7.69 -17.84 5.66
N VAL A 150 -7.30 -17.80 6.93
CA VAL A 150 -6.58 -16.66 7.54
C VAL A 150 -5.26 -16.35 6.83
N HIS A 151 -4.64 -17.35 6.20
CA HIS A 151 -3.36 -17.15 5.49
C HIS A 151 -3.53 -16.25 4.25
N GLU A 152 -4.61 -16.38 3.49
CA GLU A 152 -4.89 -15.48 2.35
C GLU A 152 -5.07 -14.04 2.80
N ILE A 153 -5.79 -13.82 3.89
CA ILE A 153 -6.02 -12.50 4.47
C ILE A 153 -4.69 -11.88 4.94
N SER A 154 -3.92 -12.63 5.74
CA SER A 154 -2.66 -12.12 6.27
C SER A 154 -1.62 -11.84 5.18
N GLN A 155 -1.58 -12.68 4.14
CA GLN A 155 -0.68 -12.48 3.00
C GLN A 155 -1.07 -11.24 2.19
N MET A 156 -2.36 -11.03 1.90
CA MET A 156 -2.83 -9.82 1.22
C MET A 156 -2.59 -8.57 2.07
N GLN A 157 -2.84 -8.65 3.37
CA GLN A 157 -2.54 -7.55 4.31
C GLN A 157 -1.06 -7.17 4.27
N ALA A 158 -0.16 -8.15 4.28
CA ALA A 158 1.26 -7.92 4.16
C ALA A 158 1.65 -7.27 2.81
N CYS A 159 1.04 -7.71 1.71
CA CYS A 159 1.27 -7.11 0.39
C CYS A 159 0.83 -5.65 0.34
N ILE A 160 -0.35 -5.30 0.86
CA ILE A 160 -0.82 -3.92 0.92
C ILE A 160 0.11 -3.08 1.82
N HIS A 161 0.50 -3.60 2.96
CA HIS A 161 1.43 -2.96 3.88
C HIS A 161 2.76 -2.60 3.20
N TRP A 162 3.43 -3.61 2.60
CA TRP A 162 4.68 -3.39 1.89
C TRP A 162 4.52 -2.44 0.70
N PHE A 163 3.40 -2.51 -0.02
CA PHE A 163 3.10 -1.60 -1.11
C PHE A 163 3.04 -0.14 -0.64
N LEU A 164 2.32 0.14 0.45
CA LEU A 164 2.18 1.49 0.99
C LEU A 164 3.49 2.00 1.60
N ILE A 165 4.21 1.16 2.35
CA ILE A 165 5.50 1.51 2.95
C ILE A 165 6.55 1.81 1.87
N ALA A 166 6.59 1.05 0.78
CA ALA A 166 7.53 1.27 -0.31
C ALA A 166 7.52 2.70 -0.83
N GLN A 167 6.35 3.36 -0.79
CA GLN A 167 6.21 4.75 -1.25
C GLN A 167 6.74 5.79 -0.24
N THR A 168 6.99 5.40 1.00
CA THR A 168 7.51 6.28 2.05
C THR A 168 9.04 6.22 2.19
N LEU A 169 9.68 5.27 1.51
CA LEU A 169 11.13 5.12 1.48
C LEU A 169 11.78 6.17 0.59
N ASP A 170 13.01 6.52 0.89
CA ASP A 170 13.73 7.58 0.18
C ASP A 170 14.65 7.04 -0.91
N PHE A 171 15.22 5.86 -0.72
CA PHE A 171 16.20 5.29 -1.63
C PHE A 171 15.59 4.33 -2.65
N GLU A 172 16.04 4.41 -3.90
CA GLU A 172 15.54 3.61 -5.01
C GLU A 172 15.65 2.09 -4.75
N TRP A 173 16.76 1.65 -4.20
CA TRP A 173 16.97 0.23 -3.87
C TRP A 173 16.05 -0.29 -2.77
N GLU A 174 15.73 0.53 -1.77
CA GLU A 174 14.77 0.16 -0.73
C GLU A 174 13.36 0.05 -1.30
N ILE A 175 12.98 1.02 -2.14
CA ILE A 175 11.68 1.03 -2.83
C ILE A 175 11.57 -0.21 -3.73
N PHE A 176 12.64 -0.51 -4.48
CA PHE A 176 12.71 -1.69 -5.34
C PHE A 176 12.56 -3.00 -4.54
N ASP A 177 13.32 -3.17 -3.47
CA ASP A 177 13.25 -4.35 -2.60
C ASP A 177 11.86 -4.52 -1.97
N ALA A 178 11.27 -3.43 -1.48
CA ALA A 178 9.91 -3.45 -0.94
C ALA A 178 8.87 -3.88 -1.99
N HIS A 179 8.96 -3.36 -3.23
CA HIS A 179 8.09 -3.79 -4.31
C HIS A 179 8.31 -5.24 -4.73
N TYR A 180 9.55 -5.73 -4.64
CA TYR A 180 9.82 -7.13 -4.92
C TYR A 180 9.21 -8.06 -3.88
N LYS A 181 9.20 -7.67 -2.59
CA LYS A 181 8.49 -8.38 -1.52
C LYS A 181 6.98 -8.43 -1.78
N VAL A 182 6.39 -7.34 -2.29
CA VAL A 182 4.97 -7.33 -2.71
C VAL A 182 4.73 -8.38 -3.78
N LEU A 183 5.54 -8.38 -4.85
CA LEU A 183 5.42 -9.35 -5.93
C LEU A 183 5.53 -10.80 -5.44
N ASP A 184 6.54 -11.09 -4.63
CA ASP A 184 6.74 -12.43 -4.08
C ASP A 184 5.57 -12.86 -3.19
N GLY A 185 5.01 -11.93 -2.42
CA GLY A 185 3.82 -12.14 -1.61
C GLY A 185 2.58 -12.45 -2.46
N LEU A 186 2.35 -11.69 -3.52
CA LEU A 186 1.24 -11.91 -4.46
C LEU A 186 1.40 -13.22 -5.24
N TYR A 187 2.62 -13.58 -5.62
CA TYR A 187 2.89 -14.88 -6.23
C TYR A 187 2.56 -16.05 -5.28
N ARG A 188 2.95 -15.96 -4.01
CA ARG A 188 2.59 -16.96 -3.01
C ARG A 188 1.09 -17.04 -2.82
N LEU A 189 0.40 -15.89 -2.79
CA LEU A 189 -1.06 -15.85 -2.71
C LEU A 189 -1.70 -16.56 -3.91
N LEU A 190 -1.19 -16.36 -5.13
CA LEU A 190 -1.66 -17.08 -6.31
C LEU A 190 -1.47 -18.60 -6.18
N VAL A 191 -0.29 -19.04 -5.75
CA VAL A 191 0.00 -20.47 -5.53
C VAL A 191 -0.97 -21.09 -4.54
N HIS A 192 -1.29 -20.40 -3.45
CA HIS A 192 -2.27 -20.87 -2.46
C HIS A 192 -3.68 -20.92 -3.05
N LYS A 193 -4.05 -19.91 -3.85
CA LYS A 193 -5.41 -19.80 -4.41
C LYS A 193 -5.72 -20.86 -5.46
N ILE A 194 -4.81 -21.15 -6.36
CA ILE A 194 -5.08 -22.04 -7.52
C ILE A 194 -4.29 -23.35 -7.50
N GLY A 195 -3.33 -23.50 -6.60
CA GLY A 195 -2.44 -24.66 -6.52
C GLY A 195 -1.19 -24.54 -7.39
N LYS A 196 -0.12 -25.19 -6.96
CA LYS A 196 1.20 -25.15 -7.62
C LYS A 196 1.16 -25.65 -9.06
N ASP A 197 0.49 -26.76 -9.31
CA ASP A 197 0.42 -27.39 -10.64
C ASP A 197 -0.22 -26.46 -11.68
N LYS A 198 -1.27 -25.75 -11.31
CA LYS A 198 -1.92 -24.78 -12.21
C LYS A 198 -1.00 -23.57 -12.51
N VAL A 199 -0.24 -23.13 -11.51
CA VAL A 199 0.73 -22.04 -11.67
C VAL A 199 1.87 -22.47 -12.60
N GLU A 200 2.39 -23.69 -12.46
CA GLU A 200 3.40 -24.26 -13.36
C GLU A 200 2.89 -24.40 -14.79
N ASN A 201 1.64 -24.81 -14.97
CA ASN A 201 1.01 -24.86 -16.30
C ASN A 201 0.89 -23.50 -16.99
N LEU A 202 0.62 -22.42 -16.22
CA LEU A 202 0.62 -21.05 -16.77
C LEU A 202 2.00 -20.63 -17.28
N ASN A 203 3.07 -21.19 -16.71
CA ASN A 203 4.44 -20.92 -17.10
C ASN A 203 4.94 -21.82 -18.23
N ASN A 204 4.25 -22.91 -18.57
CA ASN A 204 4.71 -23.97 -19.44
C ASN A 204 6.05 -24.61 -19.00
N ASP A 205 6.33 -24.60 -17.70
CA ASP A 205 7.56 -25.14 -17.12
C ASP A 205 7.25 -25.73 -15.72
N LYS A 206 7.96 -26.80 -15.35
CA LYS A 206 7.81 -27.45 -14.03
C LYS A 206 8.28 -26.60 -12.85
N TYR A 207 8.98 -25.52 -13.12
CA TYR A 207 9.51 -24.66 -12.07
C TYR A 207 9.42 -23.19 -12.46
N VAL A 208 8.74 -22.38 -11.64
CA VAL A 208 8.62 -20.95 -11.85
C VAL A 208 9.78 -20.22 -11.16
N LYS A 209 10.76 -19.79 -11.92
CA LYS A 209 11.89 -18.97 -11.44
C LYS A 209 11.40 -17.57 -11.03
N HIS A 210 12.19 -16.86 -10.26
CA HIS A 210 11.87 -15.49 -9.82
C HIS A 210 11.50 -14.56 -10.98
N ALA A 211 12.28 -14.60 -12.07
CA ALA A 211 12.01 -13.82 -13.27
C ALA A 211 10.66 -14.14 -13.96
N GLN A 212 10.13 -15.33 -13.76
CA GLN A 212 8.88 -15.77 -14.39
C GLN A 212 7.63 -15.46 -13.58
N ARG A 213 7.76 -15.06 -12.31
CA ARG A 213 6.62 -14.75 -11.43
C ARG A 213 5.76 -13.61 -11.97
N PHE A 214 6.39 -12.58 -12.55
CA PHE A 214 5.71 -11.48 -13.24
C PHE A 214 4.81 -11.97 -14.36
N ILE A 215 5.36 -12.85 -15.22
CA ILE A 215 4.67 -13.39 -16.39
C ILE A 215 3.47 -14.24 -15.96
N VAL A 216 3.65 -15.09 -14.96
CA VAL A 216 2.58 -15.95 -14.45
C VAL A 216 1.45 -15.12 -13.85
N LEU A 217 1.77 -14.13 -13.03
CA LEU A 217 0.78 -13.22 -12.44
C LEU A 217 0.05 -12.40 -13.50
N ALA A 218 0.78 -11.85 -14.48
CA ALA A 218 0.19 -11.10 -15.59
C ALA A 218 -0.76 -11.97 -16.42
N LYS A 219 -0.34 -13.18 -16.79
CA LYS A 219 -1.18 -14.13 -17.54
C LYS A 219 -2.44 -14.51 -16.78
N TYR A 220 -2.35 -14.81 -15.48
CA TYR A 220 -3.50 -15.21 -14.68
C TYR A 220 -4.57 -14.13 -14.61
N PHE A 221 -4.17 -12.86 -14.48
CA PHE A 221 -5.09 -11.72 -14.40
C PHE A 221 -5.33 -11.01 -15.74
N ASN A 222 -4.79 -11.56 -16.83
CA ASN A 222 -4.89 -10.95 -18.18
C ASN A 222 -4.40 -9.49 -18.18
N LEU A 223 -3.26 -9.23 -17.53
CA LEU A 223 -2.59 -7.94 -17.52
C LEU A 223 -1.50 -7.90 -18.60
N GLU A 224 -1.16 -6.70 -19.05
CA GLU A 224 0.00 -6.49 -19.91
C GLU A 224 1.29 -6.97 -19.19
N ILE A 225 2.10 -7.78 -19.92
CA ILE A 225 3.42 -8.21 -19.44
C ILE A 225 4.39 -7.04 -19.66
N PRO A 226 4.97 -6.47 -18.59
CA PRO A 226 5.89 -5.35 -18.75
C PRO A 226 7.15 -5.76 -19.52
N ASN A 227 7.67 -4.87 -20.38
CA ASN A 227 8.90 -5.12 -21.15
C ASN A 227 10.10 -5.47 -20.26
N TRP A 228 10.20 -4.90 -19.08
CA TRP A 228 11.26 -5.18 -18.10
C TRP A 228 11.12 -6.55 -17.39
N ALA A 229 9.98 -7.21 -17.53
CA ALA A 229 9.77 -8.59 -17.04
C ALA A 229 10.14 -9.65 -18.10
N ASP A 230 10.65 -9.23 -19.26
CA ASP A 230 11.08 -10.14 -20.32
C ASP A 230 12.34 -10.92 -19.89
N ASN A 231 12.23 -12.24 -19.89
CA ASN A 231 13.30 -13.14 -19.50
C ASN A 231 14.47 -13.19 -20.50
N THR A 232 14.32 -12.63 -21.69
CA THR A 232 15.39 -12.52 -22.68
C THR A 232 16.37 -11.40 -22.38
N LYS A 233 15.98 -10.43 -21.55
CA LYS A 233 16.85 -9.35 -21.10
C LYS A 233 17.90 -9.85 -20.11
N THR A 234 19.08 -9.28 -20.18
CA THR A 234 20.24 -9.65 -19.35
C THR A 234 20.80 -8.44 -18.62
N GLY A 235 21.56 -8.70 -17.56
CA GLY A 235 22.21 -7.64 -16.78
C GLY A 235 21.20 -6.67 -16.15
N ASN A 236 21.52 -5.39 -16.18
CA ASN A 236 20.73 -4.33 -15.51
C ASN A 236 19.34 -4.07 -16.12
N ASP A 237 19.07 -4.63 -17.29
CA ASP A 237 17.74 -4.59 -17.92
C ASP A 237 16.82 -5.71 -17.40
N ASN A 238 17.35 -6.63 -16.60
CA ASN A 238 16.61 -7.75 -16.03
C ASN A 238 16.34 -7.52 -14.55
N ILE A 239 15.09 -7.33 -14.20
CA ILE A 239 14.67 -7.03 -12.83
C ILE A 239 15.04 -8.14 -11.82
N ALA A 240 15.06 -9.40 -12.25
CA ALA A 240 15.47 -10.50 -11.37
C ALA A 240 16.99 -10.51 -11.13
N PHE A 241 17.78 -10.05 -12.09
CA PHE A 241 19.21 -9.86 -11.93
C PHE A 241 19.48 -8.75 -10.90
N ILE A 242 18.86 -7.59 -11.04
CA ILE A 242 18.99 -6.47 -10.07
C ILE A 242 18.61 -6.92 -8.66
N ARG A 243 17.52 -7.69 -8.52
CA ARG A 243 17.11 -8.24 -7.22
C ARG A 243 18.18 -9.17 -6.63
N ASN A 244 18.78 -10.03 -7.44
CA ASN A 244 19.80 -10.96 -6.96
C ASN A 244 21.07 -10.23 -6.52
N GLU A 245 21.50 -9.21 -7.26
CA GLU A 245 22.62 -8.37 -6.86
C GLU A 245 22.34 -7.65 -5.53
N LEU A 246 21.13 -7.08 -5.38
CA LEU A 246 20.75 -6.36 -4.16
C LEU A 246 20.74 -7.26 -2.92
N VAL A 247 20.23 -8.49 -3.07
CA VAL A 247 20.07 -9.42 -1.94
C VAL A 247 21.37 -10.15 -1.61
N HIS A 248 22.18 -10.50 -2.59
CA HIS A 248 23.33 -11.38 -2.41
C HIS A 248 24.69 -10.70 -2.54
N GLU A 249 24.77 -9.56 -3.23
CA GLU A 249 26.03 -8.90 -3.53
C GLU A 249 26.11 -7.46 -2.98
N ALA A 250 25.06 -6.99 -2.30
CA ALA A 250 24.96 -5.61 -1.81
C ALA A 250 25.20 -4.55 -2.90
N LYS A 251 24.77 -4.83 -4.13
CA LYS A 251 24.83 -3.94 -5.29
C LYS A 251 23.44 -3.61 -5.80
N TYR A 252 23.34 -2.54 -6.55
CA TYR A 252 22.11 -2.16 -7.25
C TYR A 252 22.45 -1.74 -8.68
N ALA A 253 21.88 -2.45 -9.66
CA ALA A 253 22.13 -2.22 -11.08
C ALA A 253 23.64 -2.24 -11.46
N GLY A 254 24.38 -3.22 -10.95
CA GLY A 254 25.80 -3.43 -11.22
C GLY A 254 26.75 -2.51 -10.47
N GLN A 255 26.24 -1.61 -9.62
CA GLN A 255 27.02 -0.62 -8.89
C GLN A 255 26.87 -0.75 -7.37
N PRO A 256 27.82 -0.28 -6.58
CA PRO A 256 27.62 -0.10 -5.14
C PRO A 256 26.37 0.76 -4.88
N ILE A 257 25.67 0.45 -3.78
CA ILE A 257 24.48 1.21 -3.37
C ILE A 257 24.80 2.70 -3.27
N GLY A 258 23.97 3.53 -3.90
CA GLY A 258 24.07 4.99 -3.88
C GLY A 258 24.87 5.62 -5.03
N TYR A 259 25.48 4.83 -5.91
CA TYR A 259 26.32 5.37 -6.98
C TYR A 259 25.62 5.47 -8.35
N ASN A 260 24.70 4.58 -8.63
CA ASN A 260 24.06 4.56 -9.96
C ASN A 260 22.63 4.03 -9.88
N TYR A 261 21.83 4.35 -10.89
CA TYR A 261 20.45 3.88 -11.04
C TYR A 261 20.29 3.17 -12.38
N PRO A 262 19.37 2.20 -12.49
CA PRO A 262 19.05 1.61 -13.77
C PRO A 262 18.52 2.68 -14.73
N ASN A 263 18.81 2.53 -16.03
CA ASN A 263 18.34 3.43 -17.10
C ASN A 263 16.80 3.44 -17.20
N GLU A 264 16.16 2.36 -16.81
CA GLU A 264 14.71 2.22 -16.77
C GLU A 264 14.15 2.65 -15.41
N ASN A 265 13.03 3.37 -15.41
CA ASN A 265 12.37 3.77 -14.18
C ASN A 265 11.53 2.62 -13.62
N PHE A 266 12.17 1.58 -13.10
CA PHE A 266 11.50 0.43 -12.48
C PHE A 266 10.58 0.83 -11.33
N LYS A 267 10.89 1.91 -10.61
CA LYS A 267 10.08 2.40 -9.48
C LYS A 267 8.63 2.65 -9.88
N LEU A 268 8.40 3.45 -10.94
CA LEU A 268 7.04 3.77 -11.37
C LEU A 268 6.34 2.56 -12.01
N GLN A 269 7.05 1.84 -12.86
CA GLN A 269 6.50 0.69 -13.58
C GLN A 269 6.18 -0.45 -12.63
N PHE A 270 7.08 -0.74 -11.69
CA PHE A 270 6.90 -1.81 -10.70
C PHE A 270 5.78 -1.48 -9.71
N LYS A 271 5.71 -0.21 -9.25
CA LYS A 271 4.59 0.29 -8.45
C LYS A 271 3.25 0.08 -9.16
N ALA A 272 3.14 0.53 -10.42
CA ALA A 272 1.91 0.40 -11.20
C ALA A 272 1.51 -1.07 -11.40
N PHE A 273 2.46 -1.94 -11.71
CA PHE A 273 2.21 -3.36 -11.88
C PHE A 273 1.71 -4.02 -10.59
N ASN A 274 2.37 -3.79 -9.47
CA ASN A 274 1.96 -4.32 -8.17
C ASN A 274 0.58 -3.81 -7.76
N LEU A 275 0.26 -2.54 -8.00
CA LEU A 275 -1.05 -1.98 -7.69
C LEU A 275 -2.15 -2.66 -8.52
N LYS A 276 -1.91 -2.89 -9.81
CA LYS A 276 -2.85 -3.63 -10.67
C LYS A 276 -3.08 -5.05 -10.14
N LEU A 277 -2.03 -5.74 -9.76
CA LEU A 277 -2.15 -7.09 -9.18
C LEU A 277 -2.94 -7.07 -7.87
N ILE A 278 -2.68 -6.14 -6.96
CA ILE A 278 -3.44 -6.00 -5.72
C ILE A 278 -4.91 -5.74 -6.02
N CYS A 279 -5.22 -4.81 -6.92
CA CYS A 279 -6.60 -4.53 -7.35
C CYS A 279 -7.27 -5.78 -7.92
N ALA A 280 -6.59 -6.52 -8.81
CA ALA A 280 -7.12 -7.72 -9.42
C ALA A 280 -7.40 -8.84 -8.39
N PHE A 281 -6.51 -9.04 -7.42
CA PHE A 281 -6.73 -9.99 -6.32
C PHE A 281 -7.91 -9.61 -5.43
N LEU A 282 -8.06 -8.32 -5.13
CA LEU A 282 -9.15 -7.79 -4.31
C LEU A 282 -10.49 -7.72 -5.06
N GLY A 283 -10.52 -8.04 -6.36
CA GLY A 283 -11.73 -7.93 -7.16
C GLY A 283 -12.12 -6.48 -7.49
N ILE A 284 -11.20 -5.55 -7.39
CA ILE A 284 -11.40 -4.14 -7.78
C ILE A 284 -11.30 -4.06 -9.30
N ASN A 285 -12.45 -4.15 -9.97
CA ASN A 285 -12.53 -4.13 -11.43
C ASN A 285 -12.55 -2.67 -11.93
N THR A 286 -11.46 -2.23 -12.56
CA THR A 286 -11.30 -0.86 -13.04
C THR A 286 -10.50 -0.85 -14.35
N PRO A 287 -10.79 0.08 -15.29
CA PRO A 287 -9.98 0.27 -16.49
C PRO A 287 -8.49 0.54 -16.21
N TYR A 288 -8.14 0.96 -15.00
CA TYR A 288 -6.75 1.09 -14.56
C TYR A 288 -5.94 -0.21 -14.75
N LEU A 289 -6.57 -1.38 -14.65
CA LEU A 289 -5.90 -2.67 -14.86
C LEU A 289 -5.28 -2.80 -16.26
N GLN A 290 -5.90 -2.16 -17.25
CA GLN A 290 -5.45 -2.18 -18.65
C GLN A 290 -4.63 -0.94 -19.05
N ALA A 291 -4.46 0.04 -18.14
CA ALA A 291 -3.64 1.22 -18.44
C ALA A 291 -2.16 0.83 -18.63
N PRO A 292 -1.40 1.47 -19.54
CA PRO A 292 0.03 1.23 -19.67
C PRO A 292 0.79 1.45 -18.36
N ALA A 293 1.77 0.59 -18.07
CA ALA A 293 2.54 0.66 -16.82
C ALA A 293 3.37 1.96 -16.68
N ASN A 294 3.70 2.60 -17.80
CA ASN A 294 4.43 3.86 -17.86
C ASN A 294 3.53 5.11 -17.91
N ASN A 295 2.21 4.93 -17.77
CA ASN A 295 1.27 6.04 -17.77
C ASN A 295 1.49 6.92 -16.54
N ARG A 296 1.83 8.18 -16.76
CA ARG A 296 2.01 9.20 -15.71
C ARG A 296 0.82 10.13 -15.55
N MET A 297 -0.23 9.94 -16.36
CA MET A 297 -1.42 10.78 -16.28
C MET A 297 -2.26 10.38 -15.08
N LEU A 298 -2.63 11.34 -14.26
CA LEU A 298 -3.59 11.17 -13.19
C LEU A 298 -4.99 11.21 -13.80
N TRP A 299 -5.64 10.07 -13.88
CA TRP A 299 -7.02 9.93 -14.28
C TRP A 299 -7.89 9.59 -13.07
N CYS A 300 -9.11 10.07 -13.05
CA CYS A 300 -10.11 9.55 -12.13
C CYS A 300 -10.65 8.24 -12.73
N TRP A 301 -10.39 7.14 -12.06
CA TRP A 301 -10.77 5.80 -12.50
C TRP A 301 -12.10 5.39 -11.91
N ASN A 302 -12.91 4.70 -12.69
CA ASN A 302 -14.18 4.15 -12.23
C ASN A 302 -13.99 2.67 -11.83
N ILE A 303 -14.76 2.21 -10.85
CA ILE A 303 -14.89 0.78 -10.51
C ILE A 303 -16.21 0.28 -11.10
N GLN A 304 -16.13 -0.76 -11.92
CA GLN A 304 -17.23 -1.39 -12.61
C GLN A 304 -17.99 -2.36 -11.72
#